data_ab318df8db8509ccf88ade340b87f12c
#
_entry.id   ab318df8db8509ccf88ade340b87f12c
#
_cell.length_a   1.000
_cell.length_b   1.000
_cell.length_c   1.000
_cell.angle_alpha   90.00
_cell.angle_beta   90.00
_cell.angle_gamma   90.00
#
_symmetry.space_group_name_H-M   'P 1'
#
loop_
_entity.id
_entity.type
_entity.pdbx_description
1 polymer ?
#
loop_
_entity_poly.entity_id
_entity_poly.type
_entity_poly.pdbx_seq_one_letter_code
_entity_poly.pdbx_strand_id
1 'polypeptide(L)'
;LDFTTVPPECQKPNNDRLYLETGIIHSRLVARRLNDTYLLRFTSYVPSIHQEQALPIFANLGEHIANLPLELGQTVILGGILPSSYYSPSDIPQIAANCLIQYYGTQIDPNNLRVEEFLNSPFCIYAKPVTIQKFNNYAIESIHLSCVFLYQDPTIEQQADKVYRIFQDMLLSYHKIHFFHSQSIILKKILSQQYEAIERLTEDYNQQKWDSQSLKKLPQDSLDYYKKLSFLQDQSKTVGVNLKNYQECLRQIQQQTGQTPPQFFTDFEQEISFYREQMEANIGFLSPGIQLYEKLMLSVQTQVSIDEAAHQNQQNQQQAKLGQILAGVGAAIGVGQIIEAPITATVSHRLDKGKPEPSIASSWIGASLSVLLSIGIGYCISLAVYRWFTQSKIS
;
A
#
# COMPACT_ATOMS: atom_id res chain seq x y z
N LEU A 1 -15.16 8.71 -9.65
CA LEU A 1 -16.59 8.54 -9.98
C LEU A 1 -17.21 9.93 -10.00
N ASP A 2 -17.63 10.38 -11.19
CA ASP A 2 -18.37 11.63 -11.32
C ASP A 2 -19.83 11.38 -10.91
N PHE A 3 -20.18 11.78 -9.69
CA PHE A 3 -21.51 11.61 -9.14
C PHE A 3 -22.56 12.55 -9.77
N THR A 4 -22.19 13.36 -10.75
CA THR A 4 -23.12 14.27 -11.45
C THR A 4 -23.96 13.56 -12.52
N THR A 5 -23.59 12.33 -12.91
CA THR A 5 -24.30 11.52 -13.93
C THR A 5 -25.13 10.38 -13.33
N VAL A 6 -25.60 10.55 -12.11
CA VAL A 6 -26.45 9.56 -11.44
C VAL A 6 -27.81 9.50 -12.15
N PRO A 7 -28.31 8.31 -12.55
CA PRO A 7 -29.64 8.19 -13.18
C PRO A 7 -30.73 8.80 -12.31
N PRO A 8 -31.80 9.34 -12.90
CA PRO A 8 -32.89 10.02 -12.16
C PRO A 8 -33.59 9.13 -11.12
N GLU A 9 -33.38 7.82 -11.19
CA GLU A 9 -33.92 6.82 -10.26
C GLU A 9 -33.14 6.74 -8.92
N CYS A 10 -32.01 7.43 -8.83
CA CYS A 10 -31.19 7.45 -7.61
C CYS A 10 -31.55 8.65 -6.74
N GLN A 11 -32.35 8.44 -5.71
CA GLN A 11 -32.62 9.48 -4.72
C GLN A 11 -31.39 9.67 -3.81
N LYS A 12 -30.98 10.93 -3.61
CA LYS A 12 -29.98 11.32 -2.61
C LYS A 12 -30.67 11.56 -1.26
N PRO A 13 -30.65 10.64 -0.31
CA PRO A 13 -30.97 11.00 1.07
C PRO A 13 -29.76 11.72 1.68
N ASN A 14 -30.02 12.66 2.56
CA ASN A 14 -29.00 13.34 3.33
C ASN A 14 -28.02 12.33 3.96
N ASN A 15 -26.74 12.33 3.56
CA ASN A 15 -25.60 11.51 3.95
C ASN A 15 -25.20 10.42 2.93
N ASP A 16 -24.27 10.73 2.04
CA ASP A 16 -23.33 9.82 1.37
C ASP A 16 -23.83 8.41 0.96
N ARG A 17 -25.14 8.22 0.82
CA ARG A 17 -25.80 6.95 0.51
C ARG A 17 -26.64 7.10 -0.74
N LEU A 18 -26.34 6.31 -1.72
CA LEU A 18 -27.15 6.17 -2.95
C LEU A 18 -28.00 4.90 -2.83
N TYR A 19 -29.28 5.02 -3.13
CA TYR A 19 -30.19 3.87 -3.21
C TYR A 19 -30.60 3.70 -4.66
N LEU A 20 -30.54 2.47 -5.15
CA LEU A 20 -31.00 2.03 -6.45
C LEU A 20 -32.13 1.02 -6.21
N GLU A 21 -33.28 1.25 -6.78
CA GLU A 21 -34.38 0.29 -6.78
C GLU A 21 -34.63 -0.14 -8.23
N THR A 22 -34.35 -1.40 -8.52
CA THR A 22 -34.61 -2.01 -9.81
C THR A 22 -35.51 -3.24 -9.61
N GLY A 23 -36.81 -3.08 -9.77
CA GLY A 23 -37.75 -4.18 -9.58
C GLY A 23 -37.76 -4.72 -8.14
N ILE A 24 -37.33 -6.00 -7.98
CA ILE A 24 -37.33 -6.69 -6.69
C ILE A 24 -36.02 -6.52 -5.91
N ILE A 25 -35.02 -5.83 -6.49
CA ILE A 25 -33.69 -5.69 -5.88
C ILE A 25 -33.54 -4.27 -5.33
N HIS A 26 -33.25 -4.19 -4.04
CA HIS A 26 -32.87 -2.94 -3.38
C HIS A 26 -31.36 -2.89 -3.23
N SER A 27 -30.74 -1.83 -3.72
CA SER A 27 -29.31 -1.65 -3.68
C SER A 27 -28.92 -0.38 -2.96
N ARG A 28 -27.79 -0.44 -2.26
CA ARG A 28 -27.24 0.69 -1.51
C ARG A 28 -25.75 0.80 -1.75
N LEU A 29 -25.32 1.98 -2.17
CA LEU A 29 -23.91 2.33 -2.31
C LEU A 29 -23.49 3.23 -1.14
N VAL A 30 -22.39 2.91 -0.48
CA VAL A 30 -21.81 3.70 0.60
C VAL A 30 -20.33 3.89 0.33
N ALA A 31 -19.90 5.14 0.19
CA ALA A 31 -18.49 5.48 0.21
C ALA A 31 -18.07 5.82 1.63
N ARG A 32 -16.97 5.23 2.09
CA ARG A 32 -16.38 5.49 3.41
C ARG A 32 -14.90 5.76 3.26
N ARG A 33 -14.42 6.81 3.88
CA ARG A 33 -13.00 7.08 4.00
C ARG A 33 -12.46 6.54 5.32
N LEU A 34 -11.39 5.77 5.24
CA LEU A 34 -10.64 5.27 6.40
C LEU A 34 -9.19 5.72 6.26
N ASN A 35 -8.82 6.79 6.97
CA ASN A 35 -7.53 7.46 6.86
C ASN A 35 -7.24 7.91 5.42
N ASP A 36 -6.31 7.24 4.75
CA ASP A 36 -5.83 7.48 3.39
C ASP A 36 -6.54 6.66 2.30
N THR A 37 -7.48 5.78 2.70
CA THR A 37 -8.11 4.81 1.82
C THR A 37 -9.61 5.02 1.72
N TYR A 38 -10.14 4.85 0.52
CA TYR A 38 -11.58 4.84 0.26
C TYR A 38 -12.07 3.41 0.13
N LEU A 39 -13.12 3.09 0.88
CA LEU A 39 -13.90 1.86 0.75
C LEU A 39 -15.21 2.18 0.06
N LEU A 40 -15.46 1.56 -1.07
CA LEU A 40 -16.76 1.59 -1.73
C LEU A 40 -17.49 0.30 -1.39
N ARG A 41 -18.61 0.42 -0.69
CA ARG A 41 -19.48 -0.68 -0.35
C ARG A 41 -20.75 -0.64 -1.18
N PHE A 42 -20.94 -1.66 -1.97
CA PHE A 42 -22.20 -1.92 -2.66
C PHE A 42 -22.92 -3.07 -1.95
N THR A 43 -24.16 -2.86 -1.54
CA THR A 43 -24.99 -3.87 -0.89
C THR A 43 -26.28 -3.97 -1.67
N SER A 44 -26.63 -5.16 -2.13
CA SER A 44 -27.91 -5.45 -2.78
C SER A 44 -28.60 -6.56 -2.05
N TYR A 45 -29.92 -6.45 -1.90
CA TYR A 45 -30.73 -7.45 -1.23
C TYR A 45 -32.13 -7.49 -1.84
N VAL A 46 -32.81 -8.60 -1.64
CA VAL A 46 -34.22 -8.78 -1.95
C VAL A 46 -35.03 -8.55 -0.67
N PRO A 47 -35.95 -7.56 -0.64
CA PRO A 47 -36.65 -7.16 0.58
C PRO A 47 -37.54 -8.24 1.19
N SER A 48 -38.06 -9.16 0.38
CA SER A 48 -38.91 -10.24 0.87
C SER A 48 -38.08 -11.44 1.33
N ILE A 49 -37.76 -11.47 2.60
CA ILE A 49 -36.92 -12.47 3.27
C ILE A 49 -37.43 -13.91 3.09
N HIS A 50 -38.67 -14.12 2.70
CA HIS A 50 -39.33 -15.43 2.65
C HIS A 50 -39.69 -15.90 1.25
N GLN A 51 -39.25 -15.21 0.19
CA GLN A 51 -39.48 -15.68 -1.18
C GLN A 51 -38.29 -16.48 -1.67
N GLU A 52 -38.52 -17.70 -2.10
CA GLU A 52 -37.54 -18.48 -2.84
C GLU A 52 -37.12 -17.71 -4.09
N GLN A 53 -35.82 -17.49 -4.23
CA GLN A 53 -35.24 -16.82 -5.38
C GLN A 53 -34.41 -17.81 -6.20
N ALA A 54 -34.53 -17.70 -7.51
CA ALA A 54 -33.68 -18.48 -8.38
C ALA A 54 -32.24 -17.92 -8.39
N LEU A 55 -31.24 -18.81 -8.46
CA LEU A 55 -29.81 -18.45 -8.50
C LEU A 55 -29.44 -17.34 -9.50
N PRO A 56 -30.11 -17.21 -10.69
CA PRO A 56 -29.82 -16.12 -11.63
C PRO A 56 -29.95 -14.71 -11.08
N ILE A 57 -30.56 -14.51 -9.90
CA ILE A 57 -30.59 -13.20 -9.25
C ILE A 57 -29.18 -12.66 -8.97
N PHE A 58 -28.21 -13.54 -8.74
CA PHE A 58 -26.82 -13.14 -8.51
C PHE A 58 -26.16 -12.54 -9.76
N ALA A 59 -26.59 -12.88 -10.97
CA ALA A 59 -26.12 -12.26 -12.21
C ALA A 59 -26.43 -10.76 -12.23
N ASN A 60 -27.64 -10.39 -11.86
CA ASN A 60 -28.06 -8.98 -11.81
C ASN A 60 -27.27 -8.17 -10.78
N LEU A 61 -26.80 -8.81 -9.69
CA LEU A 61 -25.98 -8.16 -8.68
C LEU A 61 -24.55 -7.90 -9.17
N GLY A 62 -24.03 -8.75 -10.08
CA GLY A 62 -22.67 -8.64 -10.63
C GLY A 62 -22.51 -7.53 -11.67
N GLU A 63 -23.54 -7.25 -12.47
CA GLU A 63 -23.47 -6.29 -13.61
C GLU A 63 -23.05 -4.87 -13.20
N HIS A 64 -23.47 -4.42 -12.02
CA HIS A 64 -23.22 -3.06 -11.56
C HIS A 64 -21.79 -2.84 -11.02
N ILE A 65 -21.02 -3.89 -10.75
CA ILE A 65 -19.73 -3.82 -10.08
C ILE A 65 -18.58 -4.19 -11.02
N ALA A 66 -18.85 -4.93 -12.11
CA ALA A 66 -17.83 -5.50 -12.99
C ALA A 66 -16.85 -4.48 -13.61
N ASN A 67 -17.23 -3.22 -13.73
CA ASN A 67 -16.44 -2.16 -14.37
C ASN A 67 -15.85 -1.13 -13.39
N LEU A 68 -15.95 -1.36 -12.07
CA LEU A 68 -15.37 -0.44 -11.11
C LEU A 68 -13.84 -0.59 -11.07
N PRO A 69 -13.07 0.52 -11.10
CA PRO A 69 -11.63 0.45 -10.95
C PRO A 69 -11.28 -0.02 -9.53
N LEU A 70 -10.46 -1.05 -9.44
CA LEU A 70 -10.01 -1.65 -8.18
C LEU A 70 -8.54 -1.32 -7.96
N GLU A 71 -8.24 -0.59 -6.89
CA GLU A 71 -6.87 -0.19 -6.57
C GLU A 71 -6.18 -1.12 -5.57
N LEU A 72 -6.93 -1.67 -4.61
CA LEU A 72 -6.38 -2.52 -3.55
C LEU A 72 -6.83 -3.97 -3.67
N GLY A 73 -8.04 -4.20 -4.15
CA GLY A 73 -8.66 -5.52 -4.26
C GLY A 73 -10.17 -5.44 -4.07
N GLN A 74 -10.83 -6.58 -4.17
CA GLN A 74 -12.28 -6.70 -4.08
C GLN A 74 -12.67 -7.88 -3.20
N THR A 75 -13.72 -7.68 -2.40
CA THR A 75 -14.43 -8.79 -1.76
C THR A 75 -15.89 -8.78 -2.17
N VAL A 76 -16.37 -9.95 -2.54
CA VAL A 76 -17.79 -10.26 -2.79
C VAL A 76 -18.28 -11.18 -1.69
N ILE A 77 -19.40 -10.83 -1.06
CA ILE A 77 -20.06 -11.69 -0.08
C ILE A 77 -21.48 -11.94 -0.60
N LEU A 78 -21.75 -13.19 -0.97
CA LEU A 78 -23.10 -13.66 -1.32
C LEU A 78 -23.67 -14.36 -0.10
N GLY A 79 -24.88 -13.96 0.29
CA GLY A 79 -25.58 -14.57 1.43
C GLY A 79 -26.96 -15.03 1.03
N GLY A 80 -27.39 -16.15 1.58
CA GLY A 80 -28.75 -16.67 1.38
C GLY A 80 -29.11 -17.71 2.43
N ILE A 81 -30.42 -17.78 2.76
CA ILE A 81 -30.92 -18.79 3.67
C ILE A 81 -31.13 -20.08 2.90
N LEU A 82 -30.45 -21.13 3.32
CA LEU A 82 -30.56 -22.47 2.77
C LEU A 82 -30.66 -23.47 3.92
N PRO A 83 -31.88 -23.89 4.28
CA PRO A 83 -32.07 -24.86 5.38
C PRO A 83 -31.38 -26.18 5.10
N SER A 84 -30.79 -26.77 6.14
CA SER A 84 -30.04 -28.03 6.05
C SER A 84 -30.83 -29.23 5.51
N SER A 85 -32.18 -29.14 5.50
CA SER A 85 -33.07 -30.13 4.89
C SER A 85 -33.01 -30.17 3.35
N TYR A 86 -32.42 -29.15 2.70
CA TYR A 86 -32.37 -29.03 1.23
C TYR A 86 -31.06 -29.46 0.58
N TYR A 87 -30.04 -29.84 1.38
CA TYR A 87 -28.73 -30.24 0.85
C TYR A 87 -28.04 -31.27 1.75
N SER A 88 -27.12 -32.03 1.18
CA SER A 88 -26.13 -32.78 1.94
C SER A 88 -24.83 -31.97 2.10
N PRO A 89 -23.98 -32.25 3.10
CA PRO A 89 -22.70 -31.56 3.24
C PRO A 89 -21.81 -31.65 2.00
N SER A 90 -21.93 -32.72 1.21
CA SER A 90 -21.20 -32.90 -0.07
C SER A 90 -21.65 -31.97 -1.17
N ASP A 91 -22.84 -31.40 -1.09
CA ASP A 91 -23.40 -30.52 -2.13
C ASP A 91 -22.96 -29.07 -1.97
N ILE A 92 -22.50 -28.70 -0.76
CA ILE A 92 -22.13 -27.31 -0.40
C ILE A 92 -21.14 -26.68 -1.38
N PRO A 93 -20.01 -27.33 -1.76
CA PRO A 93 -19.07 -26.72 -2.72
C PRO A 93 -19.73 -26.44 -4.07
N GLN A 94 -20.60 -27.34 -4.55
CA GLN A 94 -21.28 -27.16 -5.82
C GLN A 94 -22.32 -26.04 -5.76
N ILE A 95 -23.05 -25.92 -4.66
CA ILE A 95 -24.03 -24.86 -4.46
C ILE A 95 -23.32 -23.49 -4.43
N ALA A 96 -22.24 -23.38 -3.67
CA ALA A 96 -21.45 -22.17 -3.59
C ALA A 96 -20.80 -21.81 -4.93
N ALA A 97 -20.26 -22.78 -5.66
CA ALA A 97 -19.71 -22.56 -6.98
C ALA A 97 -20.80 -22.05 -7.95
N ASN A 98 -22.00 -22.62 -7.92
CA ASN A 98 -23.12 -22.17 -8.76
C ASN A 98 -23.53 -20.72 -8.47
N CYS A 99 -23.55 -20.29 -7.20
CA CYS A 99 -23.79 -18.90 -6.82
C CYS A 99 -22.74 -17.95 -7.44
N LEU A 100 -21.46 -18.34 -7.35
CA LEU A 100 -20.37 -17.54 -7.90
C LEU A 100 -20.33 -17.56 -9.44
N ILE A 101 -20.68 -18.68 -10.08
CA ILE A 101 -20.81 -18.79 -11.53
C ILE A 101 -21.88 -17.83 -12.03
N GLN A 102 -23.02 -17.75 -11.37
CA GLN A 102 -24.06 -16.79 -11.72
C GLN A 102 -23.61 -15.34 -11.54
N TYR A 103 -22.88 -15.06 -10.46
CA TYR A 103 -22.37 -13.71 -10.20
C TYR A 103 -21.31 -13.26 -11.21
N TYR A 104 -20.33 -14.13 -11.53
CA TYR A 104 -19.19 -13.78 -12.38
C TYR A 104 -19.42 -14.08 -13.88
N GLY A 105 -20.39 -14.88 -14.23
CA GLY A 105 -20.58 -15.38 -15.60
C GLY A 105 -19.46 -16.31 -16.10
N THR A 106 -18.60 -16.82 -15.20
CA THR A 106 -17.46 -17.68 -15.55
C THR A 106 -17.49 -18.98 -14.74
N GLN A 107 -16.97 -20.05 -15.32
CA GLN A 107 -16.91 -21.34 -14.65
C GLN A 107 -15.95 -21.29 -13.44
N ILE A 108 -16.39 -21.86 -12.34
CA ILE A 108 -15.62 -22.01 -11.10
C ILE A 108 -15.68 -23.47 -10.69
N ASP A 109 -14.49 -24.06 -10.52
CA ASP A 109 -14.37 -25.44 -10.03
C ASP A 109 -14.72 -25.48 -8.55
N PRO A 110 -15.71 -26.28 -8.11
CA PRO A 110 -16.06 -26.43 -6.71
C PRO A 110 -14.88 -26.87 -5.82
N ASN A 111 -13.92 -27.61 -6.38
CA ASN A 111 -12.72 -28.06 -5.66
C ASN A 111 -11.76 -26.92 -5.28
N ASN A 112 -11.90 -25.75 -5.90
CA ASN A 112 -11.11 -24.55 -5.58
C ASN A 112 -11.74 -23.72 -4.44
N LEU A 113 -12.90 -24.14 -3.92
CA LEU A 113 -13.53 -23.48 -2.79
C LEU A 113 -13.05 -24.12 -1.49
N ARG A 114 -12.64 -23.29 -0.55
CA ARG A 114 -12.41 -23.70 0.82
C ARG A 114 -13.75 -23.64 1.57
N VAL A 115 -14.23 -24.77 2.04
CA VAL A 115 -15.49 -24.88 2.78
C VAL A 115 -15.16 -24.93 4.26
N GLU A 116 -15.74 -24.03 5.01
CA GLU A 116 -15.59 -23.90 6.45
C GLU A 116 -16.96 -23.74 7.11
N GLU A 117 -16.98 -23.69 8.41
CA GLU A 117 -18.18 -23.43 9.19
C GLU A 117 -18.04 -22.11 9.96
N PHE A 118 -19.07 -21.27 9.92
CA PHE A 118 -19.17 -20.08 10.74
C PHE A 118 -20.62 -19.87 11.16
N LEU A 119 -20.85 -19.58 12.44
CA LEU A 119 -22.18 -19.46 13.03
C LEU A 119 -23.04 -20.72 12.78
N ASN A 120 -22.43 -21.89 12.87
CA ASN A 120 -23.06 -23.19 12.59
C ASN A 120 -23.65 -23.30 11.17
N SER A 121 -23.09 -22.55 10.23
CA SER A 121 -23.55 -22.52 8.85
C SER A 121 -22.36 -22.63 7.89
N PRO A 122 -22.55 -23.23 6.70
CA PRO A 122 -21.50 -23.32 5.71
C PRO A 122 -21.04 -21.95 5.24
N PHE A 123 -19.73 -21.74 5.25
CA PHE A 123 -19.06 -20.54 4.79
C PHE A 123 -17.99 -20.93 3.76
N CYS A 124 -18.25 -20.67 2.50
CA CYS A 124 -17.38 -21.06 1.40
C CYS A 124 -16.55 -19.86 0.93
N ILE A 125 -15.26 -20.09 0.70
CA ILE A 125 -14.30 -19.04 0.34
C ILE A 125 -13.61 -19.41 -0.97
N TYR A 126 -13.56 -18.45 -1.88
CA TYR A 126 -12.83 -18.52 -3.13
C TYR A 126 -11.91 -17.29 -3.23
N ALA A 127 -10.61 -17.52 -3.24
CA ALA A 127 -9.60 -16.47 -3.36
C ALA A 127 -8.88 -16.60 -4.71
N LYS A 128 -8.90 -15.54 -5.52
CA LYS A 128 -8.28 -15.51 -6.85
C LYS A 128 -7.27 -14.38 -6.92
N PRO A 129 -5.99 -14.65 -7.22
CA PRO A 129 -5.01 -13.61 -7.52
C PRO A 129 -5.42 -12.83 -8.78
N VAL A 130 -5.27 -11.52 -8.73
CA VAL A 130 -5.56 -10.61 -9.85
C VAL A 130 -4.46 -9.55 -9.95
N THR A 131 -4.13 -9.16 -11.18
CA THR A 131 -3.24 -8.03 -11.42
C THR A 131 -4.07 -6.76 -11.45
N ILE A 132 -3.77 -5.82 -10.54
CA ILE A 132 -4.53 -4.56 -10.42
C ILE A 132 -3.80 -3.37 -11.02
N GLN A 133 -2.48 -3.34 -10.94
CA GLN A 133 -1.63 -2.25 -11.41
C GLN A 133 -0.31 -2.77 -11.96
N LYS A 134 0.41 -1.90 -12.68
CA LYS A 134 1.81 -2.12 -13.04
C LYS A 134 2.68 -1.04 -12.41
N PHE A 135 3.76 -1.44 -11.78
CA PHE A 135 4.75 -0.55 -11.20
C PHE A 135 6.13 -0.89 -11.79
N ASN A 136 6.73 0.06 -12.50
CA ASN A 136 8.00 -0.16 -13.20
C ASN A 136 8.01 -1.46 -14.04
N ASN A 137 6.97 -1.71 -14.83
CA ASN A 137 6.75 -2.92 -15.63
C ASN A 137 6.50 -4.21 -14.85
N TYR A 138 6.44 -4.18 -13.52
CA TYR A 138 6.06 -5.32 -12.69
C TYR A 138 4.56 -5.27 -12.38
N ALA A 139 3.92 -6.43 -12.40
CA ALA A 139 2.52 -6.56 -12.00
C ALA A 139 2.41 -6.46 -10.47
N ILE A 140 1.53 -5.57 -9.97
CA ILE A 140 1.09 -5.60 -8.58
C ILE A 140 -0.09 -6.54 -8.50
N GLU A 141 0.05 -7.58 -7.70
CA GLU A 141 -0.98 -8.57 -7.46
C GLU A 141 -1.81 -8.19 -6.23
N SER A 142 -3.08 -8.48 -6.30
CA SER A 142 -4.04 -8.42 -5.21
C SER A 142 -4.93 -9.66 -5.24
N ILE A 143 -5.87 -9.73 -4.34
CA ILE A 143 -6.81 -10.84 -4.22
C ILE A 143 -8.23 -10.35 -4.51
N HIS A 144 -8.92 -11.07 -5.42
CA HIS A 144 -10.37 -11.07 -5.43
C HIS A 144 -10.84 -12.18 -4.50
N LEU A 145 -11.48 -11.77 -3.42
CA LEU A 145 -12.02 -12.68 -2.42
C LEU A 145 -13.53 -12.79 -2.61
N SER A 146 -14.04 -14.02 -2.69
CA SER A 146 -15.46 -14.28 -2.75
C SER A 146 -15.84 -15.20 -1.60
N CYS A 147 -16.86 -14.80 -0.87
CA CYS A 147 -17.42 -15.59 0.23
C CYS A 147 -18.89 -15.91 -0.10
N VAL A 148 -19.28 -17.16 0.08
CA VAL A 148 -20.68 -17.57 0.01
C VAL A 148 -21.09 -18.07 1.37
N PHE A 149 -22.04 -17.40 2.00
CA PHE A 149 -22.55 -17.74 3.32
C PHE A 149 -23.96 -18.32 3.19
N LEU A 150 -24.09 -19.60 3.45
CA LEU A 150 -25.36 -20.34 3.36
C LEU A 150 -25.97 -20.44 4.77
N TYR A 151 -26.79 -19.44 5.15
CA TYR A 151 -27.43 -19.40 6.46
C TYR A 151 -28.44 -20.55 6.60
N GLN A 152 -28.40 -21.28 7.70
CA GLN A 152 -29.36 -22.36 7.93
C GLN A 152 -30.77 -21.86 8.27
N ASP A 153 -30.85 -20.67 8.87
CA ASP A 153 -32.09 -20.01 9.23
C ASP A 153 -31.93 -18.49 9.36
N PRO A 154 -33.04 -17.72 9.46
CA PRO A 154 -32.98 -16.26 9.57
C PRO A 154 -32.30 -15.74 10.86
N THR A 155 -32.20 -16.54 11.91
CA THR A 155 -31.57 -16.10 13.17
C THR A 155 -30.07 -16.04 13.01
N ILE A 156 -29.51 -16.92 12.20
CA ILE A 156 -28.08 -16.92 11.83
C ILE A 156 -27.75 -15.69 10.97
N GLU A 157 -28.60 -15.34 10.00
CA GLU A 157 -28.44 -14.13 9.21
C GLU A 157 -28.39 -12.88 10.12
N GLN A 158 -29.31 -12.77 11.09
CA GLN A 158 -29.32 -11.68 12.06
C GLN A 158 -28.06 -11.64 12.94
N GLN A 159 -27.49 -12.78 13.26
CA GLN A 159 -26.21 -12.85 14.00
C GLN A 159 -25.05 -12.37 13.11
N ALA A 160 -25.02 -12.79 11.86
CA ALA A 160 -24.02 -12.35 10.88
C ALA A 160 -24.06 -10.83 10.66
N ASP A 161 -25.25 -10.25 10.61
CA ASP A 161 -25.44 -8.80 10.45
C ASP A 161 -24.80 -7.98 11.60
N LYS A 162 -24.80 -8.49 12.82
CA LYS A 162 -24.15 -7.80 13.95
C LYS A 162 -22.66 -7.63 13.76
N VAL A 163 -22.00 -8.58 13.13
CA VAL A 163 -20.55 -8.56 12.89
C VAL A 163 -20.16 -8.08 11.48
N TYR A 164 -21.13 -7.87 10.61
CA TYR A 164 -20.90 -7.54 9.21
C TYR A 164 -20.00 -6.30 9.01
N ARG A 165 -20.20 -5.25 9.83
CA ARG A 165 -19.38 -4.06 9.78
C ARG A 165 -17.92 -4.34 10.18
N ILE A 166 -17.72 -5.15 11.21
CA ILE A 166 -16.38 -5.55 11.67
C ILE A 166 -15.70 -6.38 10.60
N PHE A 167 -16.45 -7.28 9.96
CA PHE A 167 -15.98 -8.08 8.82
C PHE A 167 -15.49 -7.21 7.67
N GLN A 168 -16.20 -6.12 7.35
CA GLN A 168 -15.78 -5.17 6.31
C GLN A 168 -14.47 -4.46 6.66
N ASP A 169 -14.31 -4.00 7.90
CA ASP A 169 -13.08 -3.35 8.36
C ASP A 169 -11.89 -4.34 8.38
N MET A 170 -12.15 -5.60 8.72
CA MET A 170 -11.19 -6.71 8.60
C MET A 170 -10.76 -6.93 7.15
N LEU A 171 -11.71 -7.04 6.22
CA LEU A 171 -11.46 -7.26 4.81
C LEU A 171 -10.70 -6.10 4.14
N LEU A 172 -10.97 -4.87 4.58
CA LEU A 172 -10.18 -3.73 4.13
C LEU A 172 -8.71 -3.86 4.55
N SER A 173 -8.47 -4.26 5.81
CA SER A 173 -7.11 -4.53 6.29
C SER A 173 -6.46 -5.67 5.53
N TYR A 174 -7.22 -6.74 5.24
CA TYR A 174 -6.79 -7.87 4.40
C TYR A 174 -6.26 -7.41 3.04
N HIS A 175 -7.05 -6.62 2.29
CA HIS A 175 -6.65 -6.13 0.98
C HIS A 175 -5.46 -5.16 1.04
N LYS A 176 -5.42 -4.27 2.03
CA LYS A 176 -4.25 -3.39 2.23
C LYS A 176 -2.97 -4.17 2.45
N ILE A 177 -3.02 -5.21 3.27
CA ILE A 177 -1.85 -6.04 3.56
C ILE A 177 -1.35 -6.72 2.29
N HIS A 178 -2.24 -7.38 1.53
CA HIS A 178 -1.87 -8.02 0.27
C HIS A 178 -1.25 -7.05 -0.73
N PHE A 179 -1.86 -5.88 -0.90
CA PHE A 179 -1.37 -4.84 -1.80
C PHE A 179 0.04 -4.37 -1.43
N PHE A 180 0.26 -3.98 -0.17
CA PHE A 180 1.56 -3.48 0.27
C PHE A 180 2.62 -4.57 0.29
N HIS A 181 2.25 -5.81 0.61
CA HIS A 181 3.16 -6.94 0.50
C HIS A 181 3.59 -7.19 -0.95
N SER A 182 2.65 -7.21 -1.90
CA SER A 182 2.97 -7.36 -3.33
C SER A 182 3.90 -6.25 -3.84
N GLN A 183 3.62 -5.00 -3.48
CA GLN A 183 4.51 -3.87 -3.79
C GLN A 183 5.91 -4.03 -3.17
N SER A 184 5.99 -4.53 -1.94
CA SER A 184 7.26 -4.71 -1.23
C SER A 184 8.18 -5.71 -1.93
N ILE A 185 7.62 -6.77 -2.50
CA ILE A 185 8.35 -7.76 -3.30
C ILE A 185 9.00 -7.09 -4.53
N ILE A 186 8.24 -6.24 -5.21
CA ILE A 186 8.73 -5.50 -6.38
C ILE A 186 9.85 -4.53 -5.98
N LEU A 187 9.61 -3.75 -4.92
CA LEU A 187 10.61 -2.81 -4.40
C LEU A 187 11.89 -3.50 -3.99
N LYS A 188 11.80 -4.63 -3.28
CA LYS A 188 12.95 -5.46 -2.91
C LYS A 188 13.75 -5.87 -4.15
N LYS A 189 13.08 -6.31 -5.21
CA LYS A 189 13.74 -6.71 -6.46
C LYS A 189 14.49 -5.56 -7.10
N ILE A 190 13.84 -4.37 -7.20
CA ILE A 190 14.46 -3.17 -7.78
C ILE A 190 15.66 -2.71 -6.95
N LEU A 191 15.47 -2.63 -5.63
CA LEU A 191 16.53 -2.22 -4.71
C LEU A 191 17.71 -3.19 -4.69
N SER A 192 17.47 -4.51 -4.81
CA SER A 192 18.56 -5.50 -4.93
C SER A 192 19.38 -5.28 -6.19
N GLN A 193 18.74 -4.98 -7.33
CA GLN A 193 19.45 -4.67 -8.57
C GLN A 193 20.29 -3.38 -8.45
N GLN A 194 19.76 -2.37 -7.77
CA GLN A 194 20.48 -1.12 -7.52
C GLN A 194 21.63 -1.35 -6.52
N TYR A 195 21.44 -2.20 -5.52
CA TYR A 195 22.48 -2.59 -4.57
C TYR A 195 23.65 -3.29 -5.27
N GLU A 196 23.37 -4.28 -6.11
CA GLU A 196 24.40 -4.96 -6.91
C GLU A 196 25.12 -4.01 -7.88
N ALA A 197 24.39 -3.01 -8.41
CA ALA A 197 24.99 -2.02 -9.29
C ALA A 197 25.96 -1.11 -8.56
N ILE A 198 25.65 -0.65 -7.34
CA ILE A 198 26.55 0.19 -6.55
C ILE A 198 27.76 -0.60 -6.01
N GLU A 199 27.57 -1.89 -5.67
CA GLU A 199 28.68 -2.77 -5.30
C GLU A 199 29.68 -2.88 -6.46
N ARG A 200 29.22 -3.20 -7.67
CA ARG A 200 30.07 -3.27 -8.86
C ARG A 200 30.76 -1.93 -9.16
N LEU A 201 30.02 -0.82 -9.09
CA LEU A 201 30.61 0.50 -9.31
C LEU A 201 31.70 0.84 -8.26
N THR A 202 31.52 0.39 -7.03
CA THR A 202 32.51 0.54 -5.96
C THR A 202 33.75 -0.29 -6.23
N GLU A 203 33.61 -1.52 -6.72
CA GLU A 203 34.72 -2.38 -7.13
C GLU A 203 35.48 -1.78 -8.34
N ASP A 204 34.75 -1.32 -9.36
CA ASP A 204 35.34 -0.68 -10.54
C ASP A 204 36.11 0.59 -10.16
N TYR A 205 35.57 1.39 -9.22
CA TYR A 205 36.25 2.56 -8.68
C TYR A 205 37.57 2.18 -7.98
N ASN A 206 37.54 1.17 -7.12
CA ASN A 206 38.72 0.69 -6.40
C ASN A 206 39.79 0.12 -7.36
N GLN A 207 39.37 -0.45 -8.49
CA GLN A 207 40.27 -0.99 -9.53
C GLN A 207 40.69 0.07 -10.55
N GLN A 208 40.29 1.34 -10.39
CA GLN A 208 40.54 2.45 -11.35
C GLN A 208 39.97 2.20 -12.75
N LYS A 209 38.90 1.41 -12.85
CA LYS A 209 38.21 1.07 -14.09
C LYS A 209 36.92 1.86 -14.34
N TRP A 210 36.66 2.86 -13.50
CA TRP A 210 35.42 3.65 -13.54
C TRP A 210 35.41 4.62 -14.73
N ASP A 211 34.19 4.93 -15.20
CA ASP A 211 33.97 5.98 -16.19
C ASP A 211 33.31 7.22 -15.56
N SER A 212 33.61 8.39 -16.09
CA SER A 212 33.10 9.66 -15.58
C SER A 212 31.57 9.81 -15.72
N GLN A 213 30.93 9.06 -16.63
CA GLN A 213 29.49 9.14 -16.85
C GLN A 213 28.72 8.38 -15.78
N SER A 214 29.22 7.22 -15.35
CA SER A 214 28.66 6.46 -14.25
C SER A 214 28.75 7.25 -12.94
N LEU A 215 29.88 7.89 -12.68
CA LEU A 215 30.03 8.72 -11.46
C LEU A 215 29.11 9.95 -11.45
N LYS A 216 28.79 10.54 -12.61
CA LYS A 216 27.86 11.68 -12.68
C LYS A 216 26.43 11.32 -12.30
N LYS A 217 26.01 10.07 -12.50
CA LYS A 217 24.67 9.59 -12.15
C LYS A 217 24.55 9.21 -10.67
N LEU A 218 25.66 9.01 -9.99
CA LEU A 218 25.73 8.52 -8.62
C LEU A 218 24.83 9.31 -7.64
N PRO A 219 24.76 10.65 -7.65
CA PRO A 219 23.87 11.40 -6.77
C PRO A 219 22.38 11.11 -7.04
N GLN A 220 22.01 10.99 -8.33
CA GLN A 220 20.63 10.69 -8.72
C GLN A 220 20.24 9.27 -8.33
N ASP A 221 21.12 8.30 -8.54
CA ASP A 221 20.90 6.89 -8.22
C ASP A 221 20.81 6.71 -6.69
N SER A 222 21.65 7.40 -5.92
CA SER A 222 21.60 7.44 -4.47
C SER A 222 20.25 7.94 -3.96
N LEU A 223 19.76 9.07 -4.48
CA LEU A 223 18.47 9.65 -4.09
C LEU A 223 17.32 8.71 -4.46
N ASP A 224 17.36 8.07 -5.62
CA ASP A 224 16.35 7.12 -6.07
C ASP A 224 16.33 5.86 -5.18
N TYR A 225 17.52 5.34 -4.84
CA TYR A 225 17.66 4.22 -3.90
C TYR A 225 17.08 4.56 -2.52
N TYR A 226 17.45 5.71 -1.96
CA TYR A 226 16.95 6.19 -0.67
C TYR A 226 15.43 6.30 -0.66
N LYS A 227 14.82 6.92 -1.68
CA LYS A 227 13.37 7.06 -1.80
C LYS A 227 12.67 5.71 -1.82
N LYS A 228 13.18 4.74 -2.59
CA LYS A 228 12.59 3.40 -2.68
C LYS A 228 12.73 2.63 -1.36
N LEU A 229 13.88 2.74 -0.70
CA LEU A 229 14.09 2.08 0.60
C LEU A 229 13.19 2.69 1.68
N SER A 230 13.06 4.01 1.73
CA SER A 230 12.13 4.70 2.63
C SER A 230 10.69 4.25 2.37
N PHE A 231 10.30 4.13 1.09
CA PHE A 231 8.97 3.65 0.72
C PHE A 231 8.74 2.20 1.16
N LEU A 232 9.75 1.32 1.04
CA LEU A 232 9.69 -0.05 1.56
C LEU A 232 9.52 -0.08 3.09
N GLN A 233 10.21 0.80 3.81
CA GLN A 233 10.06 0.95 5.25
C GLN A 233 8.65 1.39 5.67
N ASP A 234 8.07 2.35 4.93
CA ASP A 234 6.72 2.83 5.20
C ASP A 234 5.66 1.77 4.89
N GLN A 235 5.87 0.95 3.87
CA GLN A 235 5.01 -0.20 3.58
C GLN A 235 5.06 -1.23 4.71
N SER A 236 6.23 -1.56 5.24
CA SER A 236 6.37 -2.47 6.38
C SER A 236 5.61 -1.97 7.61
N LYS A 237 5.72 -0.68 7.93
CA LYS A 237 4.94 -0.05 9.01
C LYS A 237 3.43 -0.11 8.74
N THR A 238 3.02 0.13 7.50
CA THR A 238 1.60 0.09 7.09
C THR A 238 1.03 -1.33 7.23
N VAL A 239 1.78 -2.35 6.82
CA VAL A 239 1.40 -3.76 7.05
C VAL A 239 1.27 -4.03 8.55
N GLY A 240 2.21 -3.57 9.38
CA GLY A 240 2.14 -3.74 10.83
C GLY A 240 0.93 -3.08 11.49
N VAL A 241 0.51 -1.90 11.01
CA VAL A 241 -0.71 -1.23 11.51
C VAL A 241 -1.96 -2.00 11.07
N ASN A 242 -2.03 -2.42 9.81
CA ASN A 242 -3.19 -3.17 9.31
C ASN A 242 -3.29 -4.57 9.93
N LEU A 243 -2.16 -5.21 10.28
CA LEU A 243 -2.17 -6.46 11.06
C LEU A 243 -2.87 -6.25 12.41
N LYS A 244 -2.53 -5.20 13.15
CA LYS A 244 -3.19 -4.90 14.44
C LYS A 244 -4.68 -4.64 14.27
N ASN A 245 -5.07 -3.90 13.22
CA ASN A 245 -6.48 -3.67 12.92
C ASN A 245 -7.21 -4.99 12.58
N TYR A 246 -6.57 -5.85 11.80
CA TYR A 246 -7.08 -7.16 11.42
C TYR A 246 -7.30 -8.05 12.64
N GLN A 247 -6.30 -8.15 13.52
CA GLN A 247 -6.35 -8.90 14.77
C GLN A 247 -7.47 -8.41 15.69
N GLU A 248 -7.63 -7.10 15.81
CA GLU A 248 -8.69 -6.51 16.62
C GLU A 248 -10.07 -6.84 16.05
N CYS A 249 -10.23 -6.84 14.72
CA CYS A 249 -11.48 -7.26 14.07
C CYS A 249 -11.78 -8.75 14.33
N LEU A 250 -10.79 -9.65 14.21
CA LEU A 250 -10.96 -11.07 14.51
C LEU A 250 -11.42 -11.27 15.98
N ARG A 251 -10.76 -10.57 16.90
CA ARG A 251 -11.12 -10.61 18.33
C ARG A 251 -12.55 -10.12 18.59
N GLN A 252 -12.96 -9.03 17.92
CA GLN A 252 -14.32 -8.48 18.06
C GLN A 252 -15.37 -9.43 17.48
N ILE A 253 -15.11 -10.07 16.33
CA ILE A 253 -15.99 -11.08 15.75
C ILE A 253 -16.19 -12.22 16.75
N GLN A 254 -15.09 -12.77 17.29
CA GLN A 254 -15.15 -13.83 18.28
C GLN A 254 -15.93 -13.44 19.55
N GLN A 255 -15.73 -12.21 20.05
CA GLN A 255 -16.43 -11.72 21.22
C GLN A 255 -17.93 -11.53 20.99
N GLN A 256 -18.34 -11.05 19.82
CA GLN A 256 -19.74 -10.79 19.52
C GLN A 256 -20.52 -12.05 19.14
N THR A 257 -19.84 -13.03 18.54
CA THR A 257 -20.47 -14.27 18.09
C THR A 257 -20.32 -15.41 19.09
N GLY A 258 -19.34 -15.36 19.99
CA GLY A 258 -18.94 -16.48 20.82
C GLY A 258 -18.23 -17.60 20.06
N GLN A 259 -17.95 -17.43 18.78
CA GLN A 259 -17.32 -18.43 17.90
C GLN A 259 -16.02 -17.92 17.30
N THR A 260 -15.12 -18.83 17.01
CA THR A 260 -13.89 -18.52 16.27
C THR A 260 -14.26 -18.12 14.84
N PRO A 261 -13.68 -17.02 14.30
CA PRO A 261 -13.82 -16.68 12.89
C PRO A 261 -13.36 -17.83 11.97
N PRO A 262 -13.81 -17.87 10.70
CA PRO A 262 -13.38 -18.90 9.75
C PRO A 262 -11.86 -19.05 9.73
N GLN A 263 -11.38 -20.28 9.65
CA GLN A 263 -9.96 -20.63 9.74
C GLN A 263 -9.12 -19.96 8.66
N PHE A 264 -9.67 -19.73 7.48
CA PHE A 264 -9.02 -18.96 6.41
C PHE A 264 -8.49 -17.60 6.91
N PHE A 265 -9.29 -16.89 7.73
CA PHE A 265 -8.89 -15.59 8.24
C PHE A 265 -7.90 -15.67 9.40
N THR A 266 -7.97 -16.71 10.22
CA THR A 266 -7.00 -16.94 11.29
C THR A 266 -5.66 -17.47 10.76
N ASP A 267 -5.67 -18.28 9.71
CA ASP A 267 -4.45 -18.70 9.01
C ASP A 267 -3.73 -17.49 8.39
N PHE A 268 -4.48 -16.58 7.77
CA PHE A 268 -3.93 -15.36 7.18
C PHE A 268 -3.26 -14.45 8.23
N GLU A 269 -3.76 -14.40 9.46
CA GLU A 269 -3.10 -13.67 10.55
C GLU A 269 -1.66 -14.16 10.77
N GLN A 270 -1.45 -15.47 10.74
CA GLN A 270 -0.11 -16.06 10.88
C GLN A 270 0.77 -15.74 9.67
N GLU A 271 0.21 -15.81 8.47
CA GLU A 271 0.89 -15.48 7.21
C GLU A 271 1.36 -14.00 7.18
N ILE A 272 0.55 -13.07 7.67
CA ILE A 272 0.93 -11.65 7.74
C ILE A 272 2.14 -11.42 8.65
N SER A 273 2.22 -12.13 9.76
CA SER A 273 3.35 -12.03 10.67
C SER A 273 4.66 -12.38 9.94
N PHE A 274 4.64 -13.45 9.14
CA PHE A 274 5.75 -13.84 8.28
C PHE A 274 6.07 -12.77 7.21
N TYR A 275 5.07 -12.20 6.54
CA TYR A 275 5.27 -11.12 5.56
C TYR A 275 6.01 -9.93 6.18
N ARG A 276 5.62 -9.52 7.38
CA ARG A 276 6.25 -8.40 8.08
C ARG A 276 7.70 -8.70 8.43
N GLU A 277 7.98 -9.87 8.98
CA GLU A 277 9.35 -10.30 9.31
C GLU A 277 10.23 -10.34 8.04
N GLN A 278 9.71 -10.85 6.94
CA GLN A 278 10.40 -10.87 5.66
C GLN A 278 10.69 -9.46 5.13
N MET A 279 9.74 -8.52 5.27
CA MET A 279 9.95 -7.13 4.87
C MET A 279 11.02 -6.46 5.74
N GLU A 280 10.99 -6.66 7.05
CA GLU A 280 11.97 -6.13 7.99
C GLU A 280 13.38 -6.70 7.70
N ALA A 281 13.50 -7.99 7.41
CA ALA A 281 14.75 -8.62 6.99
C ALA A 281 15.27 -8.03 5.66
N ASN A 282 14.40 -7.83 4.67
CA ASN A 282 14.78 -7.22 3.39
C ASN A 282 15.27 -5.77 3.58
N ILE A 283 14.62 -4.98 4.43
CA ILE A 283 15.05 -3.62 4.78
C ILE A 283 16.44 -3.65 5.43
N GLY A 284 16.65 -4.54 6.40
CA GLY A 284 17.94 -4.72 7.05
C GLY A 284 19.06 -5.05 6.07
N PHE A 285 18.78 -5.95 5.10
CA PHE A 285 19.73 -6.35 4.07
C PHE A 285 20.06 -5.20 3.09
N LEU A 286 19.08 -4.38 2.74
CA LEU A 286 19.23 -3.31 1.73
C LEU A 286 19.74 -1.99 2.32
N SER A 287 19.56 -1.76 3.64
CA SER A 287 19.98 -0.50 4.29
C SER A 287 21.46 -0.14 4.11
N PRO A 288 22.41 -1.09 4.12
CA PRO A 288 23.82 -0.78 3.87
C PRO A 288 24.11 -0.15 2.52
N GLY A 289 23.21 -0.32 1.52
CA GLY A 289 23.36 0.30 0.21
C GLY A 289 23.44 1.81 0.26
N ILE A 290 22.74 2.47 1.19
CA ILE A 290 22.84 3.93 1.39
C ILE A 290 24.30 4.29 1.74
N GLN A 291 24.88 3.57 2.68
CA GLN A 291 26.27 3.83 3.11
C GLN A 291 27.28 3.58 2.00
N LEU A 292 27.02 2.62 1.10
CA LEU A 292 27.86 2.39 -0.07
C LEU A 292 27.83 3.59 -1.01
N TYR A 293 26.65 4.13 -1.31
CA TYR A 293 26.50 5.34 -2.11
C TYR A 293 27.22 6.52 -1.46
N GLU A 294 27.03 6.76 -0.16
CA GLU A 294 27.67 7.86 0.57
C GLU A 294 29.20 7.74 0.57
N LYS A 295 29.71 6.54 0.88
CA LYS A 295 31.17 6.29 0.89
C LYS A 295 31.79 6.46 -0.47
N LEU A 296 31.14 5.96 -1.53
CA LEU A 296 31.65 6.12 -2.89
C LEU A 296 31.63 7.59 -3.32
N MET A 297 30.55 8.33 -3.04
CA MET A 297 30.48 9.77 -3.33
C MET A 297 31.58 10.54 -2.59
N LEU A 298 31.82 10.24 -1.32
CA LEU A 298 32.88 10.87 -0.53
C LEU A 298 34.27 10.54 -1.08
N SER A 299 34.50 9.29 -1.51
CA SER A 299 35.77 8.87 -2.10
C SER A 299 36.03 9.59 -3.41
N VAL A 300 35.02 9.70 -4.28
CA VAL A 300 35.10 10.47 -5.55
C VAL A 300 35.40 11.93 -5.28
N GLN A 301 34.72 12.56 -4.30
CA GLN A 301 34.96 13.94 -3.93
C GLN A 301 36.39 14.15 -3.42
N THR A 302 36.88 13.25 -2.61
CA THR A 302 38.25 13.29 -2.08
C THR A 302 39.26 13.17 -3.20
N GLN A 303 39.08 12.22 -4.13
CA GLN A 303 39.98 12.04 -5.27
C GLN A 303 40.03 13.28 -6.15
N VAL A 304 38.87 13.87 -6.46
CA VAL A 304 38.79 15.12 -7.26
C VAL A 304 39.54 16.26 -6.55
N SER A 305 39.39 16.39 -5.23
CA SER A 305 40.10 17.42 -4.46
C SER A 305 41.63 17.23 -4.46
N ILE A 306 42.09 15.98 -4.43
CA ILE A 306 43.51 15.64 -4.53
C ILE A 306 44.03 15.98 -5.93
N ASP A 307 43.28 15.61 -6.96
CA ASP A 307 43.68 15.87 -8.35
C ASP A 307 43.67 17.37 -8.66
N GLU A 308 42.72 18.15 -8.13
CA GLU A 308 42.72 19.62 -8.21
C GLU A 308 43.96 20.23 -7.56
N ALA A 309 44.31 19.77 -6.36
CA ALA A 309 45.49 20.26 -5.64
C ALA A 309 46.81 19.91 -6.40
N ALA A 310 46.86 18.78 -7.08
CA ALA A 310 48.00 18.37 -7.91
C ALA A 310 48.06 19.15 -9.24
N HIS A 311 46.96 19.54 -9.82
CA HIS A 311 46.83 20.24 -11.11
C HIS A 311 46.79 21.77 -10.98
N GLN A 312 46.74 22.37 -9.78
CA GLN A 312 46.80 23.82 -9.59
C GLN A 312 48.04 24.46 -10.24
N ASN A 313 49.03 23.66 -10.60
CA ASN A 313 50.19 24.10 -11.33
C ASN A 313 50.11 24.00 -12.88
N GLN A 314 49.04 23.43 -13.42
CA GLN A 314 48.86 23.28 -14.87
C GLN A 314 47.38 23.47 -15.31
N GLN A 315 47.04 24.68 -15.73
CA GLN A 315 45.99 25.07 -16.69
C GLN A 315 44.51 25.13 -16.26
N ASN A 316 44.01 26.34 -16.35
CA ASN A 316 42.68 26.94 -16.12
C ASN A 316 41.48 26.42 -16.94
N GLN A 317 41.56 25.38 -17.75
CA GLN A 317 40.43 24.95 -18.62
C GLN A 317 39.67 23.71 -18.21
N GLN A 318 40.16 22.92 -17.27
CA GLN A 318 39.42 21.75 -16.76
C GLN A 318 38.57 22.01 -15.51
N GLN A 319 38.78 23.13 -14.83
CA GLN A 319 38.11 23.50 -13.56
C GLN A 319 36.58 23.60 -13.68
N ALA A 320 36.03 24.04 -14.81
CA ALA A 320 34.59 24.21 -14.95
C ALA A 320 33.77 22.90 -14.93
N LYS A 321 34.36 21.79 -15.39
CA LYS A 321 33.68 20.47 -15.41
C LYS A 321 33.73 19.76 -14.05
N LEU A 322 34.83 19.92 -13.31
CA LEU A 322 35.03 19.32 -12.00
C LEU A 322 34.17 20.01 -10.93
N GLY A 323 34.03 21.33 -10.98
CA GLY A 323 33.17 22.09 -10.09
C GLY A 323 31.68 21.69 -10.18
N GLN A 324 31.20 21.26 -11.35
CA GLN A 324 29.83 20.75 -11.52
C GLN A 324 29.61 19.39 -10.85
N ILE A 325 30.61 18.52 -10.85
CA ILE A 325 30.54 17.22 -10.16
C ILE A 325 30.53 17.42 -8.64
N LEU A 326 31.39 18.28 -8.12
CA LEU A 326 31.46 18.62 -6.69
C LEU A 326 30.16 19.24 -6.16
N ALA A 327 29.58 20.16 -6.91
CA ALA A 327 28.29 20.78 -6.54
C ALA A 327 27.16 19.76 -6.49
N GLY A 328 27.13 18.79 -7.42
CA GLY A 328 26.13 17.73 -7.43
C GLY A 328 26.27 16.76 -6.24
N VAL A 329 27.46 16.38 -5.88
CA VAL A 329 27.74 15.46 -4.77
C VAL A 329 27.47 16.13 -3.41
N GLY A 330 27.87 17.39 -3.23
CA GLY A 330 27.61 18.13 -1.98
C GLY A 330 26.12 18.35 -1.72
N ALA A 331 25.33 18.61 -2.77
CA ALA A 331 23.87 18.74 -2.65
C ALA A 331 23.19 17.42 -2.26
N ALA A 332 23.65 16.29 -2.78
CA ALA A 332 23.08 14.97 -2.46
C ALA A 332 23.34 14.54 -1.00
N ILE A 333 24.52 14.82 -0.47
CA ILE A 333 24.87 14.50 0.94
C ILE A 333 24.06 15.38 1.90
N GLY A 334 23.88 16.68 1.57
CA GLY A 334 23.12 17.62 2.41
C GLY A 334 21.63 17.27 2.51
N VAL A 335 21.03 16.74 1.45
CA VAL A 335 19.61 16.35 1.44
C VAL A 335 19.36 15.11 2.31
N GLY A 336 20.29 14.14 2.35
CA GLY A 336 20.15 12.93 3.19
C GLY A 336 20.08 13.27 4.68
N GLN A 337 20.91 14.19 5.16
CA GLN A 337 20.94 14.57 6.58
C GLN A 337 19.72 15.41 7.03
N ILE A 338 19.10 16.17 6.12
CA ILE A 338 17.92 16.99 6.44
C ILE A 338 16.65 16.15 6.59
N ILE A 339 16.59 14.97 5.94
CA ILE A 339 15.39 14.11 5.93
C ILE A 339 15.32 13.20 7.17
N GLU A 340 16.45 12.82 7.79
CA GLU A 340 16.43 11.98 8.99
C GLU A 340 15.91 12.70 10.25
N ALA A 341 16.21 13.97 10.41
CA ALA A 341 15.87 14.70 11.63
C ALA A 341 14.35 14.86 11.90
N PRO A 342 13.47 15.16 10.93
CA PRO A 342 12.04 15.30 11.20
C PRO A 342 11.31 13.97 11.38
N ILE A 343 11.80 12.85 10.83
CA ILE A 343 11.15 11.53 10.93
C ILE A 343 11.37 10.93 12.32
N THR A 344 12.57 11.01 12.87
CA THR A 344 12.88 10.53 14.21
C THR A 344 12.20 11.35 15.30
N ALA A 345 12.08 12.66 15.14
CA ALA A 345 11.38 13.53 16.10
C ALA A 345 9.87 13.24 16.16
N THR A 346 9.24 12.91 15.04
CA THR A 346 7.78 12.64 14.99
C THR A 346 7.43 11.27 15.58
N VAL A 347 8.32 10.29 15.49
CA VAL A 347 8.10 8.94 16.03
C VAL A 347 8.38 8.87 17.53
N SER A 348 9.42 9.54 18.03
CA SER A 348 9.73 9.54 19.46
C SER A 348 8.67 10.29 20.30
N HIS A 349 8.02 11.34 19.75
CA HIS A 349 7.00 12.12 20.47
C HIS A 349 5.63 11.38 20.61
N ARG A 350 5.38 10.34 19.82
CA ARG A 350 4.13 9.52 19.94
C ARG A 350 4.21 8.44 21.01
N LEU A 351 5.38 8.14 21.55
CA LEU A 351 5.57 7.07 22.53
C LEU A 351 5.51 7.56 23.99
N ASP A 352 5.52 8.89 24.22
CA ASP A 352 5.48 9.45 25.57
C ASP A 352 4.05 9.81 25.96
N LYS A 353 3.43 8.96 26.77
CA LYS A 353 2.06 9.12 27.26
C LYS A 353 1.99 10.17 28.36
N GLY A 354 1.21 11.23 28.17
CA GLY A 354 0.62 11.88 29.35
C GLY A 354 0.64 13.39 29.47
N LYS A 355 0.67 14.18 28.37
CA LYS A 355 0.42 15.65 28.45
C LYS A 355 -0.48 16.12 27.32
N PRO A 356 -1.30 17.19 27.51
CA PRO A 356 -2.28 17.64 26.53
C PRO A 356 -1.59 18.08 25.24
N GLU A 357 -2.08 17.57 24.12
CA GLU A 357 -1.54 17.76 22.78
C GLU A 357 -1.51 19.23 22.35
N PRO A 358 -0.40 19.74 21.82
CA PRO A 358 -0.45 20.90 20.96
C PRO A 358 -1.12 20.51 19.63
N SER A 359 -2.04 21.33 19.17
CA SER A 359 -2.83 21.07 17.97
C SER A 359 -1.95 20.73 16.77
N ILE A 360 -2.36 19.72 15.98
CA ILE A 360 -1.65 19.23 14.78
C ILE A 360 -1.28 20.38 13.83
N ALA A 361 -2.08 21.48 13.80
CA ALA A 361 -1.80 22.66 13.02
C ALA A 361 -0.48 23.36 13.39
N SER A 362 -0.08 23.38 14.67
CA SER A 362 1.14 24.06 15.11
C SER A 362 2.42 23.31 14.72
N SER A 363 2.37 21.98 14.61
CA SER A 363 3.53 21.18 14.19
C SER A 363 3.80 21.29 12.69
N TRP A 364 2.76 21.41 11.87
CA TRP A 364 2.88 21.60 10.42
C TRP A 364 3.40 23.00 10.06
N ILE A 365 2.99 24.02 10.81
CA ILE A 365 3.49 25.40 10.62
C ILE A 365 4.98 25.47 10.98
N GLY A 366 5.42 24.80 12.04
CA GLY A 366 6.82 24.73 12.41
C GLY A 366 7.68 24.01 11.38
N ALA A 367 7.21 22.88 10.85
CA ALA A 367 7.91 22.11 9.82
C ALA A 367 7.99 22.86 8.48
N SER A 368 6.91 23.49 8.05
CA SER A 368 6.91 24.29 6.81
C SER A 368 7.75 25.57 6.94
N LEU A 369 7.79 26.21 8.09
CA LEU A 369 8.65 27.39 8.32
C LEU A 369 10.15 27.01 8.31
N SER A 370 10.53 25.87 8.87
CA SER A 370 11.92 25.40 8.86
C SER A 370 12.40 25.03 7.45
N VAL A 371 11.52 24.42 6.61
CA VAL A 371 11.83 24.11 5.21
C VAL A 371 11.99 25.40 4.40
N LEU A 372 11.11 26.39 4.57
CA LEU A 372 11.20 27.67 3.87
C LEU A 372 12.45 28.47 4.31
N LEU A 373 12.81 28.43 5.58
CA LEU A 373 14.03 29.04 6.09
C LEU A 373 15.29 28.38 5.52
N SER A 374 15.30 27.04 5.42
CA SER A 374 16.42 26.29 4.86
C SER A 374 16.61 26.56 3.36
N ILE A 375 15.49 26.65 2.60
CA ILE A 375 15.52 27.05 1.18
C ILE A 375 15.99 28.50 1.03
N GLY A 376 15.52 29.41 1.89
CA GLY A 376 15.93 30.82 1.88
C GLY A 376 17.43 30.99 2.17
N ILE A 377 17.96 30.30 3.15
CA ILE A 377 19.39 30.32 3.50
C ILE A 377 20.22 29.73 2.35
N GLY A 378 19.80 28.59 1.78
CA GLY A 378 20.46 27.97 0.61
C GLY A 378 20.51 28.91 -0.60
N TYR A 379 19.42 29.63 -0.87
CA TYR A 379 19.36 30.63 -1.96
C TYR A 379 20.26 31.83 -1.68
N CYS A 380 20.30 32.35 -0.46
CA CYS A 380 21.17 33.46 -0.07
C CYS A 380 22.67 33.09 -0.17
N ILE A 381 23.04 31.87 0.26
CA ILE A 381 24.41 31.36 0.14
C ILE A 381 24.77 31.21 -1.35
N SER A 382 23.89 30.67 -2.16
CA SER A 382 24.09 30.50 -3.60
C SER A 382 24.28 31.85 -4.29
N LEU A 383 23.49 32.86 -3.95
CA LEU A 383 23.64 34.24 -4.45
C LEU A 383 24.94 34.92 -3.98
N ALA A 384 25.34 34.71 -2.74
CA ALA A 384 26.59 35.24 -2.20
C ALA A 384 27.82 34.63 -2.92
N VAL A 385 27.81 33.31 -3.12
CA VAL A 385 28.82 32.57 -3.87
C VAL A 385 28.86 33.04 -5.33
N TYR A 386 27.70 33.19 -5.98
CA TYR A 386 27.61 33.69 -7.36
C TYR A 386 28.16 35.14 -7.47
N ARG A 387 27.83 36.05 -6.56
CA ARG A 387 28.36 37.42 -6.51
C ARG A 387 29.88 37.43 -6.27
N TRP A 388 30.35 36.60 -5.36
CA TRP A 388 31.80 36.51 -5.09
C TRP A 388 32.57 36.04 -6.34
N PHE A 389 32.05 35.02 -7.05
CA PHE A 389 32.66 34.54 -8.31
C PHE A 389 32.62 35.58 -9.46
N THR A 390 31.55 36.38 -9.56
CA THR A 390 31.45 37.41 -10.58
C THR A 390 32.34 38.62 -10.27
N GLN A 391 32.57 38.96 -9.02
CA GLN A 391 33.50 40.05 -8.64
C GLN A 391 34.96 39.64 -8.77
N SER A 392 35.33 38.39 -8.54
CA SER A 392 36.70 37.93 -8.72
C SER A 392 37.16 37.81 -10.19
N LYS A 393 36.27 38.00 -11.13
CA LYS A 393 36.61 38.05 -12.59
C LYS A 393 36.89 39.46 -13.13
N ILE A 394 36.72 40.51 -12.30
CA ILE A 394 36.88 41.92 -12.71
C ILE A 394 38.12 42.55 -12.07
N SER A 395 38.83 41.86 -11.22
CA SER A 395 40.16 42.25 -10.74
C SER A 395 41.24 41.30 -11.31
#